data_d28474c0c33c6db15aa4cecdb53333a5
#
_entry.id   d28474c0c33c6db15aa4cecdb53333a5
#
_cell.length_a   1.000
_cell.length_b   1.000
_cell.length_c   1.000
_cell.angle_alpha   90.00
_cell.angle_beta   90.00
_cell.angle_gamma   90.00
#
_symmetry.space_group_name_H-M   'P 1'
#
loop_
_entity.id
_entity.type
_entity.pdbx_description
1 polymer ?
#
loop_
_entity_poly.entity_id
_entity_poly.type
_entity_poly.pdbx_seq_one_letter_code
_entity_poly.pdbx_strand_id
1 'polypeptide(L)'
;SRLKPALRTMILMKNMRQFQDNFFKNGAVPGLVLKSPNTLSEKIKERMIQSWTLRYRPDSGGKRPLILDGGIEIDQISNTNFRDLDFQDAIQENEKIILKALGGPPILLDSGNNANIRPNLRMYYLETILPIVKKLNYGFERYFGFELGEDISNIPALQPELRDAAAYYTSLVNGGIISPNEAREHLGFDVLEGQDDVRV
;
A
#
# COMPACT_ATOMS: atom_id res chain seq x y z
N SER A 1 8.10 -18.37 1.98
CA SER A 1 7.40 -17.24 1.38
C SER A 1 7.72 -15.96 2.13
N ARG A 2 8.06 -14.89 1.44
CA ARG A 2 8.28 -13.54 2.02
C ARG A 2 7.02 -12.97 2.68
N LEU A 3 5.84 -13.44 2.30
CA LEU A 3 4.57 -13.05 2.90
C LEU A 3 4.31 -13.71 4.26
N LYS A 4 5.06 -14.77 4.63
CA LYS A 4 4.83 -15.49 5.89
C LYS A 4 4.86 -14.57 7.13
N PRO A 5 5.81 -13.62 7.28
CA PRO A 5 5.81 -12.68 8.40
C PRO A 5 4.58 -11.75 8.43
N ALA A 6 4.05 -11.39 7.26
CA ALA A 6 2.89 -10.51 7.15
C ALA A 6 1.54 -11.22 7.22
N LEU A 7 1.51 -12.56 7.25
CA LEU A 7 0.26 -13.33 7.16
C LEU A 7 -0.75 -12.95 8.25
N ARG A 8 -0.28 -12.77 9.47
CA ARG A 8 -1.13 -12.37 10.61
C ARG A 8 -1.76 -11.00 10.39
N THR A 9 -0.98 -10.04 9.89
CA THR A 9 -1.44 -8.69 9.56
C THR A 9 -2.46 -8.71 8.43
N MET A 10 -2.23 -9.54 7.40
CA MET A 10 -3.18 -9.70 6.28
C MET A 10 -4.52 -10.29 6.74
N ILE A 11 -4.50 -11.27 7.66
CA ILE A 11 -5.71 -11.85 8.25
C ILE A 11 -6.44 -10.79 9.09
N LEU A 12 -5.71 -10.02 9.89
CA LEU A 12 -6.27 -8.94 10.69
C LEU A 12 -6.97 -7.91 9.79
N MET A 13 -6.30 -7.42 8.74
CA MET A 13 -6.89 -6.48 7.79
C MET A 13 -8.15 -7.03 7.11
N LYS A 14 -8.12 -8.30 6.71
CA LYS A 14 -9.30 -8.97 6.15
C LYS A 14 -10.47 -8.94 7.13
N ASN A 15 -10.22 -9.27 8.40
CA ASN A 15 -11.26 -9.29 9.44
C ASN A 15 -11.80 -7.87 9.72
N MET A 16 -10.92 -6.86 9.75
CA MET A 16 -11.33 -5.46 9.93
C MET A 16 -12.24 -5.00 8.78
N ARG A 17 -11.85 -5.23 7.53
CA ARG A 17 -12.67 -4.90 6.35
C ARG A 17 -13.99 -5.66 6.35
N GLN A 18 -13.97 -6.95 6.68
CA GLN A 18 -15.19 -7.75 6.77
C GLN A 18 -16.11 -7.27 7.89
N PHE A 19 -15.56 -6.85 9.02
CA PHE A 19 -16.34 -6.25 10.09
C PHE A 19 -17.00 -4.96 9.64
N GLN A 20 -16.27 -4.05 8.99
CA GLN A 20 -16.82 -2.80 8.45
C GLN A 20 -17.92 -3.07 7.42
N ASP A 21 -17.70 -4.01 6.49
CA ASP A 21 -18.68 -4.39 5.48
C ASP A 21 -19.96 -4.94 6.12
N ASN A 22 -19.85 -5.84 7.09
CA ASN A 22 -20.98 -6.37 7.82
C ASN A 22 -21.70 -5.29 8.65
N PHE A 23 -20.95 -4.39 9.26
CA PHE A 23 -21.50 -3.28 10.02
C PHE A 23 -22.37 -2.36 9.14
N PHE A 24 -21.87 -1.98 7.97
CA PHE A 24 -22.65 -1.18 7.03
C PHE A 24 -23.83 -1.93 6.43
N LYS A 25 -23.67 -3.22 6.10
CA LYS A 25 -24.76 -4.07 5.60
C LYS A 25 -25.90 -4.24 6.61
N ASN A 26 -25.57 -4.22 7.90
CA ASN A 26 -26.56 -4.33 8.98
C ASN A 26 -27.12 -2.97 9.44
N GLY A 27 -26.94 -1.92 8.64
CA GLY A 27 -27.49 -0.58 8.91
C GLY A 27 -26.75 0.19 9.99
N ALA A 28 -25.48 -0.17 10.24
CA ALA A 28 -24.60 0.51 11.20
C ALA A 28 -25.16 0.60 12.64
N VAL A 29 -26.00 -0.33 13.03
CA VAL A 29 -26.57 -0.41 14.40
C VAL A 29 -25.92 -1.57 15.15
N PRO A 30 -24.93 -1.32 16.00
CA PRO A 30 -24.35 -2.38 16.83
C PRO A 30 -25.31 -2.76 17.94
N GLY A 31 -25.59 -4.07 18.03
CA GLY A 31 -26.15 -4.70 19.23
C GLY A 31 -27.40 -4.05 19.80
N LEU A 32 -28.47 -3.97 19.04
CA LEU A 32 -29.76 -3.53 19.54
C LEU A 32 -30.45 -4.65 20.31
N VAL A 33 -30.91 -4.33 21.50
CA VAL A 33 -31.74 -5.22 22.33
C VAL A 33 -33.13 -4.62 22.45
N LEU A 34 -34.12 -5.40 22.09
CA LEU A 34 -35.54 -5.07 22.37
C LEU A 34 -35.90 -5.74 23.69
N LYS A 35 -36.15 -4.97 24.71
CA LYS A 35 -36.65 -5.42 26.01
C LYS A 35 -38.16 -5.38 26.01
N SER A 36 -38.80 -6.48 26.37
CA SER A 36 -40.26 -6.55 26.55
C SER A 36 -40.56 -6.88 28.02
N PRO A 37 -41.52 -6.18 28.65
CA PRO A 37 -41.96 -6.48 30.01
C PRO A 37 -42.68 -7.83 30.11
N ASN A 38 -43.21 -8.32 29.00
CA ASN A 38 -43.96 -9.57 28.92
C ASN A 38 -43.18 -10.64 28.10
N THR A 39 -43.40 -11.91 28.43
CA THR A 39 -42.82 -13.03 27.68
C THR A 39 -43.47 -13.07 26.28
N LEU A 40 -42.65 -12.90 25.25
CA LEU A 40 -43.07 -12.99 23.84
C LEU A 40 -42.94 -14.44 23.33
N SER A 41 -43.97 -14.87 22.57
CA SER A 41 -43.83 -16.16 21.86
C SER A 41 -42.80 -16.08 20.76
N GLU A 42 -42.19 -17.21 20.43
CA GLU A 42 -41.13 -17.29 19.36
C GLU A 42 -41.62 -16.72 18.03
N LYS A 43 -42.90 -16.99 17.66
CA LYS A 43 -43.51 -16.47 16.45
C LYS A 43 -43.58 -14.93 16.42
N ILE A 44 -43.77 -14.28 17.57
CA ILE A 44 -43.79 -12.80 17.69
C ILE A 44 -42.34 -12.30 17.57
N LYS A 45 -41.38 -12.94 18.23
CA LYS A 45 -39.96 -12.58 18.13
C LYS A 45 -39.45 -12.63 16.69
N GLU A 46 -39.74 -13.71 15.95
CA GLU A 46 -39.39 -13.85 14.55
C GLU A 46 -40.00 -12.77 13.66
N ARG A 47 -41.30 -12.45 13.84
CA ARG A 47 -41.95 -11.37 13.11
C ARG A 47 -41.30 -10.00 13.38
N MET A 48 -40.94 -9.74 14.63
CA MET A 48 -40.27 -8.49 15.01
C MET A 48 -38.86 -8.41 14.32
N ILE A 49 -38.08 -9.48 14.36
CA ILE A 49 -36.78 -9.53 13.70
C ILE A 49 -36.93 -9.31 12.18
N GLN A 50 -37.89 -9.98 11.55
CA GLN A 50 -38.14 -9.83 10.11
C GLN A 50 -38.60 -8.42 9.76
N SER A 51 -39.53 -7.85 10.54
CA SER A 51 -40.02 -6.47 10.36
C SER A 51 -38.90 -5.46 10.52
N TRP A 52 -38.02 -5.66 11.53
CA TRP A 52 -36.84 -4.83 11.75
C TRP A 52 -35.88 -4.91 10.56
N THR A 53 -35.50 -6.13 10.15
CA THR A 53 -34.59 -6.38 9.03
C THR A 53 -35.08 -5.76 7.73
N LEU A 54 -36.39 -5.86 7.44
CA LEU A 54 -37.00 -5.28 6.25
C LEU A 54 -37.00 -3.73 6.25
N ARG A 55 -37.16 -3.11 7.43
CA ARG A 55 -37.24 -1.66 7.55
C ARG A 55 -35.90 -0.95 7.55
N TYR A 56 -34.88 -1.59 8.13
CA TYR A 56 -33.56 -1.02 8.34
C TYR A 56 -32.47 -1.63 7.45
N ARG A 57 -32.84 -2.34 6.39
CA ARG A 57 -31.90 -2.70 5.35
C ARG A 57 -31.32 -1.43 4.70
N PRO A 58 -30.05 -1.40 4.35
CA PRO A 58 -29.43 -0.29 3.63
C PRO A 58 -30.21 0.14 2.39
N ASP A 59 -30.79 -0.83 1.67
CA ASP A 59 -31.58 -0.63 0.45
C ASP A 59 -32.97 -0.02 0.68
N SER A 60 -33.49 -0.07 1.91
CA SER A 60 -34.86 0.43 2.23
C SER A 60 -34.89 1.93 2.55
N GLY A 61 -33.76 2.61 2.49
CA GLY A 61 -33.66 4.05 2.77
C GLY A 61 -33.83 4.45 4.24
N GLY A 62 -33.92 3.51 5.17
CA GLY A 62 -33.78 3.67 6.64
C GLY A 62 -34.68 4.70 7.35
N LYS A 63 -35.70 5.28 6.68
CA LYS A 63 -36.42 6.47 7.15
C LYS A 63 -37.82 6.20 7.72
N ARG A 64 -38.21 4.94 7.90
CA ARG A 64 -39.52 4.63 8.44
C ARG A 64 -39.46 4.56 9.96
N PRO A 65 -40.25 5.37 10.68
CA PRO A 65 -40.31 5.31 12.14
C PRO A 65 -40.73 3.89 12.58
N LEU A 66 -40.09 3.38 13.59
CA LEU A 66 -40.49 2.15 14.25
C LEU A 66 -41.48 2.50 15.34
N ILE A 67 -42.68 1.95 15.27
CA ILE A 67 -43.68 2.05 16.33
C ILE A 67 -43.52 0.79 17.19
N LEU A 68 -43.16 0.99 18.45
CA LEU A 68 -43.12 -0.07 19.45
C LEU A 68 -44.42 -0.01 20.27
N ASP A 69 -45.04 -1.13 20.43
CA ASP A 69 -46.27 -1.30 21.22
C ASP A 69 -46.01 -2.28 22.38
N GLY A 70 -46.87 -2.27 23.38
CA GLY A 70 -46.80 -3.19 24.51
C GLY A 70 -45.65 -2.96 25.49
N GLY A 71 -45.13 -1.74 25.59
CA GLY A 71 -44.04 -1.42 26.53
C GLY A 71 -42.68 -1.96 26.17
N ILE A 72 -42.45 -2.20 24.88
CA ILE A 72 -41.13 -2.63 24.38
C ILE A 72 -40.18 -1.44 24.36
N GLU A 73 -39.03 -1.59 25.00
CA GLU A 73 -37.98 -0.57 25.06
C GLU A 73 -36.80 -1.00 24.17
N ILE A 74 -36.15 0.00 23.54
CA ILE A 74 -34.91 -0.19 22.79
C ILE A 74 -33.77 0.13 23.73
N ASP A 75 -32.86 -0.84 23.91
CA ASP A 75 -31.62 -0.65 24.61
C ASP A 75 -30.44 -0.96 23.69
N GLN A 76 -29.39 -0.14 23.77
CA GLN A 76 -28.14 -0.39 23.05
C GLN A 76 -27.14 -1.12 23.97
N ILE A 77 -26.70 -2.30 23.56
CA ILE A 77 -25.72 -3.08 24.35
C ILE A 77 -24.35 -2.39 24.36
N SER A 78 -24.03 -1.59 23.39
CA SER A 78 -22.74 -0.89 23.33
C SER A 78 -22.89 0.56 22.91
N ASN A 79 -22.32 1.46 23.72
CA ASN A 79 -22.05 2.86 23.36
C ASN A 79 -20.84 2.96 22.41
N THR A 80 -20.75 2.07 21.42
CA THR A 80 -19.64 2.11 20.47
C THR A 80 -19.79 3.31 19.58
N ASN A 81 -18.95 4.32 19.78
CA ASN A 81 -18.91 5.50 18.92
C ASN A 81 -18.45 5.11 17.52
N PHE A 82 -18.99 5.73 16.48
CA PHE A 82 -18.54 5.55 15.10
C PHE A 82 -17.04 5.81 14.93
N ARG A 83 -16.46 6.72 15.73
CA ARG A 83 -15.02 6.98 15.76
C ARG A 83 -14.20 5.79 16.25
N ASP A 84 -14.72 5.00 17.18
CA ASP A 84 -14.06 3.82 17.72
C ASP A 84 -14.06 2.65 16.71
N LEU A 85 -14.89 2.75 15.68
CA LEU A 85 -14.98 1.81 14.55
C LEU A 85 -14.18 2.28 13.31
N ASP A 86 -13.53 3.45 13.41
CA ASP A 86 -12.66 3.94 12.35
C ASP A 86 -11.30 3.24 12.42
N PHE A 87 -11.19 2.17 11.64
CA PHE A 87 -9.93 1.41 11.50
C PHE A 87 -8.99 2.00 10.44
N GLN A 88 -9.23 3.23 9.96
CA GLN A 88 -8.46 3.78 8.84
C GLN A 88 -6.97 3.85 9.15
N ASP A 89 -6.61 4.40 10.31
CA ASP A 89 -5.21 4.47 10.74
C ASP A 89 -4.60 3.08 10.92
N ALA A 90 -5.37 2.15 11.51
CA ALA A 90 -4.92 0.78 11.69
C ALA A 90 -4.75 0.04 10.35
N ILE A 91 -5.61 0.30 9.37
CA ILE A 91 -5.48 -0.26 8.02
C ILE A 91 -4.21 0.27 7.35
N GLN A 92 -3.97 1.58 7.38
CA GLN A 92 -2.77 2.20 6.81
C GLN A 92 -1.49 1.66 7.45
N GLU A 93 -1.45 1.53 8.78
CA GLU A 93 -0.29 0.96 9.46
C GLU A 93 -0.07 -0.51 9.08
N ASN A 94 -1.12 -1.30 8.99
CA ASN A 94 -1.04 -2.69 8.55
C ASN A 94 -0.56 -2.80 7.08
N GLU A 95 -0.95 -1.90 6.20
CA GLU A 95 -0.45 -1.82 4.81
C GLU A 95 1.06 -1.56 4.78
N LYS A 96 1.56 -0.64 5.61
CA LYS A 96 2.99 -0.38 5.78
C LYS A 96 3.75 -1.63 6.29
N ILE A 97 3.18 -2.36 7.23
CA ILE A 97 3.77 -3.61 7.74
C ILE A 97 3.87 -4.67 6.63
N ILE A 98 2.84 -4.83 5.82
CA ILE A 98 2.84 -5.78 4.70
C ILE A 98 3.90 -5.38 3.67
N LEU A 99 3.97 -4.09 3.32
CA LEU A 99 4.95 -3.58 2.37
C LEU A 99 6.38 -3.80 2.88
N LYS A 100 6.66 -3.52 4.17
CA LYS A 100 7.95 -3.80 4.81
C LYS A 100 8.32 -5.29 4.75
N ALA A 101 7.36 -6.20 4.96
CA ALA A 101 7.60 -7.64 4.85
C ALA A 101 7.99 -8.08 3.42
N LEU A 102 7.56 -7.35 2.41
CA LEU A 102 7.96 -7.52 1.01
C LEU A 102 9.30 -6.82 0.68
N GLY A 103 9.84 -6.04 1.62
CA GLY A 103 11.07 -5.25 1.44
C GLY A 103 10.82 -3.89 0.78
N GLY A 104 9.57 -3.48 0.63
CA GLY A 104 9.21 -2.17 0.07
C GLY A 104 9.28 -1.06 1.11
N PRO A 105 9.77 0.14 0.75
CA PRO A 105 9.78 1.28 1.65
C PRO A 105 8.36 1.84 1.87
N PRO A 106 7.94 2.08 3.13
CA PRO A 106 6.59 2.56 3.45
C PRO A 106 6.21 3.89 2.79
N ILE A 107 7.19 4.73 2.49
CA ILE A 107 6.98 6.02 1.83
C ILE A 107 6.30 5.91 0.46
N LEU A 108 6.34 4.72 -0.19
CA LEU A 108 5.64 4.49 -1.44
C LEU A 108 4.11 4.47 -1.28
N LEU A 109 3.61 4.34 -0.03
CA LEU A 109 2.19 4.43 0.30
C LEU A 109 1.78 5.85 0.72
N ASP A 110 2.75 6.72 1.04
CA ASP A 110 2.48 8.08 1.49
C ASP A 110 2.51 9.04 0.28
N SER A 111 1.36 9.57 -0.12
CA SER A 111 1.19 10.45 -1.28
C SER A 111 1.76 11.87 -1.13
N GLY A 112 2.36 12.21 0.01
CA GLY A 112 2.65 13.59 0.39
C GLY A 112 4.09 14.10 0.18
N ASN A 113 5.09 13.24 -0.10
CA ASN A 113 6.48 13.68 -0.13
C ASN A 113 7.25 13.13 -1.35
N ASN A 114 7.03 13.76 -2.51
CA ASN A 114 7.65 13.39 -3.77
C ASN A 114 9.18 13.49 -3.76
N ALA A 115 9.76 14.41 -2.96
CA ALA A 115 11.21 14.61 -2.90
C ALA A 115 12.00 13.38 -2.42
N ASN A 116 11.38 12.55 -1.58
CA ASN A 116 12.03 11.37 -1.01
C ASN A 116 11.67 10.05 -1.72
N ILE A 117 10.81 10.09 -2.73
CA ILE A 117 10.39 8.86 -3.43
C ILE A 117 11.56 8.23 -4.17
N ARG A 118 12.33 9.02 -4.93
CA ARG A 118 13.43 8.51 -5.75
C ARG A 118 14.55 7.85 -4.94
N PRO A 119 15.12 8.46 -3.87
CA PRO A 119 16.09 7.80 -3.01
C PRO A 119 15.57 6.49 -2.40
N ASN A 120 14.30 6.46 -1.97
CA ASN A 120 13.71 5.27 -1.39
C ASN A 120 13.45 4.17 -2.45
N LEU A 121 13.04 4.53 -3.66
CA LEU A 121 12.97 3.62 -4.79
C LEU A 121 14.34 3.04 -5.12
N ARG A 122 15.39 3.88 -5.14
CA ARG A 122 16.76 3.42 -5.35
C ARG A 122 17.18 2.38 -4.30
N MET A 123 16.94 2.65 -3.01
CA MET A 123 17.19 1.68 -1.95
C MET A 123 16.40 0.39 -2.15
N TYR A 124 15.13 0.49 -2.54
CA TYR A 124 14.31 -0.69 -2.80
C TYR A 124 14.88 -1.56 -3.92
N TYR A 125 15.34 -0.95 -5.02
CA TYR A 125 16.02 -1.70 -6.08
C TYR A 125 17.31 -2.34 -5.58
N LEU A 126 18.18 -1.58 -4.91
CA LEU A 126 19.49 -2.06 -4.46
C LEU A 126 19.38 -3.16 -3.39
N GLU A 127 18.50 -2.98 -2.40
CA GLU A 127 18.40 -3.85 -1.22
C GLU A 127 17.42 -5.01 -1.39
N THR A 128 16.43 -4.88 -2.27
CA THR A 128 15.36 -5.88 -2.39
C THR A 128 15.33 -6.52 -3.76
N ILE A 129 15.29 -5.75 -4.85
CA ILE A 129 15.07 -6.27 -6.20
C ILE A 129 16.36 -6.89 -6.77
N LEU A 130 17.46 -6.13 -6.82
CA LEU A 130 18.72 -6.63 -7.40
C LEU A 130 19.26 -7.89 -6.72
N PRO A 131 19.22 -8.06 -5.39
CA PRO A 131 19.61 -9.30 -4.75
C PRO A 131 18.76 -10.51 -5.16
N ILE A 132 17.46 -10.29 -5.49
CA ILE A 132 16.60 -11.36 -6.00
C ILE A 132 17.01 -11.72 -7.42
N VAL A 133 17.21 -10.70 -8.28
CA VAL A 133 17.65 -10.90 -9.68
C VAL A 133 18.98 -11.62 -9.72
N LYS A 134 19.97 -11.18 -8.94
CA LYS A 134 21.28 -11.86 -8.83
C LYS A 134 21.16 -13.32 -8.42
N LYS A 135 20.28 -13.61 -7.46
CA LYS A 135 20.02 -14.99 -7.04
C LYS A 135 19.41 -15.84 -8.15
N LEU A 136 18.52 -15.25 -8.96
CA LEU A 136 17.94 -15.93 -10.13
C LEU A 136 18.99 -16.14 -11.22
N ASN A 137 19.76 -15.09 -11.55
CA ASN A 137 20.84 -15.17 -12.53
C ASN A 137 21.85 -16.26 -12.17
N TYR A 138 22.30 -16.30 -10.92
CA TYR A 138 23.17 -17.35 -10.44
C TYR A 138 22.59 -18.77 -10.64
N GLY A 139 21.28 -18.95 -10.46
CA GLY A 139 20.61 -20.21 -10.75
C GLY A 139 20.67 -20.58 -12.23
N PHE A 140 20.47 -19.60 -13.11
CA PHE A 140 20.53 -19.79 -14.57
C PHE A 140 21.97 -20.01 -15.04
N GLU A 141 22.93 -19.24 -14.55
CA GLU A 141 24.36 -19.40 -14.85
C GLU A 141 24.82 -20.82 -14.56
N ARG A 142 24.44 -21.32 -13.39
CA ARG A 142 24.78 -22.70 -12.98
C ARG A 142 24.17 -23.76 -13.90
N TYR A 143 23.00 -23.49 -14.46
CA TYR A 143 22.29 -24.44 -15.33
C TYR A 143 22.78 -24.35 -16.79
N PHE A 144 22.96 -23.15 -17.30
CA PHE A 144 23.30 -22.92 -18.72
C PHE A 144 24.81 -22.77 -18.99
N GLY A 145 25.61 -22.48 -17.98
CA GLY A 145 27.06 -22.39 -18.08
C GLY A 145 27.61 -21.10 -18.69
N PHE A 146 26.82 -20.02 -18.74
CA PHE A 146 27.26 -18.69 -19.17
C PHE A 146 26.84 -17.62 -18.15
N GLU A 147 27.63 -16.56 -18.04
CA GLU A 147 27.39 -15.45 -17.14
C GLU A 147 26.20 -14.58 -17.61
N LEU A 148 25.35 -14.19 -16.67
CA LEU A 148 24.22 -13.28 -16.87
C LEU A 148 24.43 -12.00 -16.07
N GLY A 149 24.46 -10.87 -16.76
CA GLY A 149 24.49 -9.55 -16.12
C GLY A 149 23.11 -8.93 -15.98
N GLU A 150 22.97 -8.01 -15.04
CA GLU A 150 21.78 -7.18 -14.91
C GLU A 150 21.94 -5.91 -15.73
N ASP A 151 21.07 -5.67 -16.70
CA ASP A 151 20.96 -4.36 -17.35
C ASP A 151 20.07 -3.43 -16.51
N ILE A 152 20.71 -2.45 -15.88
CA ILE A 152 20.04 -1.43 -15.06
C ILE A 152 19.89 -0.09 -15.77
N SER A 153 20.30 0.01 -17.05
CA SER A 153 20.34 1.27 -17.82
C SER A 153 18.97 1.92 -17.98
N ASN A 154 17.92 1.11 -18.05
CA ASN A 154 16.55 1.58 -18.25
C ASN A 154 15.76 1.77 -16.93
N ILE A 155 16.42 1.72 -15.76
CA ILE A 155 15.78 1.92 -14.46
C ILE A 155 16.06 3.35 -13.98
N PRO A 156 15.08 4.31 -14.10
CA PRO A 156 15.34 5.72 -13.78
C PRO A 156 15.78 5.97 -12.34
N ALA A 157 15.32 5.13 -11.39
CA ALA A 157 15.69 5.25 -9.99
C ALA A 157 17.17 4.90 -9.70
N LEU A 158 17.80 4.11 -10.56
CA LEU A 158 19.20 3.70 -10.43
C LEU A 158 20.15 4.59 -11.22
N GLN A 159 19.62 5.36 -12.18
CA GLN A 159 20.45 6.29 -12.94
C GLN A 159 20.81 7.52 -12.08
N PRO A 160 22.02 8.09 -12.26
CA PRO A 160 22.37 9.36 -11.65
C PRO A 160 21.38 10.45 -12.10
N GLU A 161 21.14 11.45 -11.27
CA GLU A 161 20.38 12.62 -11.73
C GLU A 161 21.17 13.34 -12.81
N LEU A 162 20.50 13.79 -13.86
CA LEU A 162 21.14 14.49 -14.99
C LEU A 162 22.00 15.66 -14.49
N ARG A 163 21.53 16.36 -13.45
CA ARG A 163 22.26 17.46 -12.83
C ARG A 163 23.56 16.97 -12.16
N ASP A 164 23.51 15.89 -11.43
CA ASP A 164 24.66 15.33 -10.73
C ASP A 164 25.63 14.70 -11.71
N ALA A 165 25.12 14.01 -12.75
CA ALA A 165 25.92 13.49 -13.83
C ALA A 165 26.63 14.62 -14.60
N ALA A 166 25.90 15.69 -14.96
CA ALA A 166 26.50 16.86 -15.64
C ALA A 166 27.59 17.53 -14.79
N ALA A 167 27.36 17.71 -13.49
CA ALA A 167 28.35 18.29 -12.57
C ALA A 167 29.58 17.39 -12.45
N TYR A 168 29.38 16.07 -12.34
CA TYR A 168 30.44 15.08 -12.25
C TYR A 168 31.33 15.08 -13.51
N TYR A 169 30.72 14.93 -14.69
CA TYR A 169 31.45 14.93 -15.95
C TYR A 169 32.12 16.28 -16.24
N THR A 170 31.48 17.39 -15.91
CA THR A 170 32.12 18.72 -16.01
C THR A 170 33.36 18.81 -15.14
N SER A 171 33.34 18.26 -13.92
CA SER A 171 34.48 18.22 -13.02
C SER A 171 35.63 17.38 -13.58
N LEU A 172 35.32 16.22 -14.20
CA LEU A 172 36.34 15.36 -14.83
C LEU A 172 37.00 16.02 -16.06
N VAL A 173 36.21 16.70 -16.89
CA VAL A 173 36.73 17.46 -18.05
C VAL A 173 37.59 18.61 -17.60
N ASN A 174 37.14 19.40 -16.60
CA ASN A 174 37.91 20.52 -16.04
C ASN A 174 39.17 20.05 -15.32
N GLY A 175 39.16 18.87 -14.74
CA GLY A 175 40.31 18.24 -14.11
C GLY A 175 41.31 17.58 -15.10
N GLY A 176 41.03 17.63 -16.40
CA GLY A 176 41.89 17.01 -17.42
C GLY A 176 41.94 15.48 -17.33
N ILE A 177 40.88 14.84 -16.81
CA ILE A 177 40.80 13.39 -16.65
C ILE A 177 40.19 12.71 -17.88
N ILE A 178 39.17 13.35 -18.47
CA ILE A 178 38.48 12.88 -19.69
C ILE A 178 38.32 14.04 -20.68
N SER A 179 38.15 13.69 -21.95
CA SER A 179 37.87 14.68 -22.99
C SER A 179 36.41 15.15 -22.95
N PRO A 180 36.08 16.33 -23.52
CA PRO A 180 34.70 16.78 -23.64
C PRO A 180 33.82 15.80 -24.44
N ASN A 181 34.36 15.13 -25.46
CA ASN A 181 33.61 14.16 -26.24
C ASN A 181 33.29 12.88 -25.48
N GLU A 182 34.23 12.37 -24.69
CA GLU A 182 33.95 11.25 -23.78
C GLU A 182 32.85 11.58 -22.78
N ALA A 183 32.84 12.80 -22.22
CA ALA A 183 31.77 13.26 -21.32
C ALA A 183 30.42 13.36 -22.04
N ARG A 184 30.42 13.79 -23.31
CA ARG A 184 29.20 13.88 -24.13
C ARG A 184 28.63 12.49 -24.44
N GLU A 185 29.47 11.54 -24.83
CA GLU A 185 29.03 10.15 -25.06
C GLU A 185 28.41 9.53 -23.83
N HIS A 186 29.06 9.69 -22.67
CA HIS A 186 28.50 9.19 -21.39
C HIS A 186 27.17 9.83 -21.00
N LEU A 187 26.93 11.07 -21.41
CA LEU A 187 25.66 11.78 -21.20
C LEU A 187 24.63 11.51 -22.30
N GLY A 188 24.99 10.72 -23.35
CA GLY A 188 24.12 10.38 -24.46
C GLY A 188 23.98 11.50 -25.52
N PHE A 189 24.97 12.39 -25.61
CA PHE A 189 25.04 13.43 -26.65
C PHE A 189 26.01 13.03 -27.77
N ASP A 190 25.77 13.52 -28.96
CA ASP A 190 26.67 13.32 -30.10
C ASP A 190 28.01 14.02 -29.86
N VAL A 191 29.07 13.43 -30.41
CA VAL A 191 30.43 13.97 -30.40
C VAL A 191 30.53 15.23 -31.24
N LEU A 192 31.45 16.13 -30.92
CA LEU A 192 31.73 17.37 -31.68
C LEU A 192 33.15 17.33 -32.19
N GLU A 193 33.35 17.81 -33.43
CA GLU A 193 34.69 17.96 -34.01
C GLU A 193 35.59 18.85 -33.16
N GLY A 194 36.84 18.42 -32.94
CA GLY A 194 37.85 19.18 -32.20
C GLY A 194 37.69 19.18 -30.66
N GLN A 195 36.91 18.27 -30.09
CA GLN A 195 36.70 18.14 -28.66
C GLN A 195 37.21 16.81 -28.09
N ASP A 196 38.14 16.16 -28.81
CA ASP A 196 38.69 14.86 -28.40
C ASP A 196 39.89 15.00 -27.45
N ASP A 197 40.52 16.17 -27.40
CA ASP A 197 41.67 16.40 -26.52
C ASP A 197 41.25 16.69 -25.10
N VAL A 198 42.01 16.09 -24.16
CA VAL A 198 41.88 16.38 -22.74
C VAL A 198 42.31 17.83 -22.48
N ARG A 199 41.50 18.61 -21.82
CA ARG A 199 41.87 19.99 -21.44
C ARG A 199 42.89 19.95 -20.32
N VAL A 200 44.11 20.42 -20.59
CA VAL A 200 45.20 20.59 -19.62
C VAL A 200 45.12 21.97 -18.98
#